data_ee49ad9cd089dd572cb851a539bf5451
#
_entry.id   ee49ad9cd089dd572cb851a539bf5451
#
_cell.length_a   1.000
_cell.length_b   1.000
_cell.length_c   1.000
_cell.angle_alpha   90.00
_cell.angle_beta   90.00
_cell.angle_gamma   90.00
#
_symmetry.space_group_name_H-M   'P 1'
#
loop_
_entity.id
_entity.type
_entity.pdbx_description
1 polymer ?
#
loop_
_entity_poly.entity_id
_entity_poly.type
_entity_poly.pdbx_seq_one_letter_code
_entity_poly.pdbx_strand_id
1 'polypeptide(L)'
;MITEQNLEKFRVQCENIFTQIGRDVIGQKEVIEGAVIAMIAGGNVLLEGVPGVGKTRLVRSLGRVFDLPFSRIQFTPDLMPADVTGTNIIVKGDDGNSTFEFQPGPIFSNIILADEINRATPKTQSALLEAMQEHTVTVMGVSRKLEEPFFVLATQNPVEQDGTYPLPEAQMDRFMFKIIVKNPSLDELMDIVNMTQKTMAEVADAACNGDDLLEMRKTANAIPVATEVLKYAMMLCSATHPDSECASEAAKKYVRLGASPRAGQALISAAKVKALMNGRYNVSYSDINELAFPVLRHRMKLTFEAVAERVSADEIIKMIIDELVEKTKIKDEKSAAPVVTATAEETTAVDEGENKKRKLFGRK
;
A
#
# COMPACT_ATOMS: atom_id res chain seq x y z
N MET A 1 -17.92 2.84 16.44
CA MET A 1 -16.67 3.02 17.21
C MET A 1 -15.85 1.75 17.04
N ILE A 2 -14.54 1.87 16.87
CA ILE A 2 -13.63 0.72 16.78
C ILE A 2 -13.48 0.17 18.20
N THR A 3 -13.65 -1.14 18.35
CA THR A 3 -13.46 -1.84 19.62
C THR A 3 -12.06 -2.44 19.70
N GLU A 4 -11.61 -2.78 20.90
CA GLU A 4 -10.33 -3.47 21.11
C GLU A 4 -10.27 -4.80 20.33
N GLN A 5 -11.40 -5.50 20.24
CA GLN A 5 -11.53 -6.71 19.44
C GLN A 5 -11.29 -6.47 17.95
N ASN A 6 -11.76 -5.33 17.39
CA ASN A 6 -11.52 -4.98 15.99
C ASN A 6 -10.02 -4.71 15.71
N LEU A 7 -9.32 -4.07 16.67
CA LEU A 7 -7.88 -3.82 16.55
C LEU A 7 -7.10 -5.14 16.59
N GLU A 8 -7.39 -5.99 17.55
CA GLU A 8 -6.69 -7.28 17.68
C GLU A 8 -6.96 -8.18 16.47
N LYS A 9 -8.22 -8.25 15.99
CA LYS A 9 -8.57 -8.95 14.76
C LYS A 9 -7.74 -8.43 13.57
N PHE A 10 -7.67 -7.10 13.41
CA PHE A 10 -6.91 -6.48 12.33
C PHE A 10 -5.42 -6.84 12.41
N ARG A 11 -4.82 -6.76 13.61
CA ARG A 11 -3.40 -7.07 13.84
C ARG A 11 -3.10 -8.52 13.49
N VAL A 12 -3.90 -9.47 13.99
CA VAL A 12 -3.75 -10.90 13.73
C VAL A 12 -3.90 -11.21 12.24
N GLN A 13 -4.86 -10.58 11.56
CA GLN A 13 -5.00 -10.73 10.11
C GLN A 13 -3.77 -10.23 9.36
N CYS A 14 -3.22 -9.07 9.72
CA CYS A 14 -1.98 -8.56 9.12
C CYS A 14 -0.81 -9.51 9.35
N GLU A 15 -0.61 -10.02 10.57
CA GLU A 15 0.45 -10.98 10.90
C GLU A 15 0.33 -12.26 10.04
N ASN A 16 -0.88 -12.77 9.86
CA ASN A 16 -1.14 -13.91 8.99
C ASN A 16 -0.81 -13.60 7.52
N ILE A 17 -1.27 -12.46 7.02
CA ILE A 17 -0.97 -12.01 5.64
C ILE A 17 0.54 -11.98 5.41
N PHE A 18 1.31 -11.30 6.29
CA PHE A 18 2.76 -11.22 6.15
C PHE A 18 3.45 -12.58 6.27
N THR A 19 2.97 -13.45 7.16
CA THR A 19 3.51 -14.79 7.33
C THR A 19 3.31 -15.62 6.06
N GLN A 20 2.13 -15.56 5.46
CA GLN A 20 1.85 -16.30 4.23
C GLN A 20 2.65 -15.75 3.03
N ILE A 21 2.70 -14.43 2.83
CA ILE A 21 3.50 -13.82 1.76
C ILE A 21 4.98 -14.18 1.93
N GLY A 22 5.49 -14.19 3.18
CA GLY A 22 6.88 -14.54 3.50
C GLY A 22 7.27 -15.97 3.13
N ARG A 23 6.31 -16.88 2.93
CA ARG A 23 6.58 -18.24 2.43
C ARG A 23 6.94 -18.24 0.94
N ASP A 24 6.42 -17.29 0.18
CA ASP A 24 6.62 -17.21 -1.27
C ASP A 24 7.68 -16.18 -1.67
N VAL A 25 7.81 -15.10 -0.89
CA VAL A 25 8.66 -13.96 -1.23
C VAL A 25 9.71 -13.76 -0.14
N ILE A 26 10.97 -13.96 -0.51
CA ILE A 26 12.11 -13.77 0.39
C ILE A 26 12.59 -12.32 0.28
N GLY A 27 12.91 -11.72 1.41
CA GLY A 27 13.35 -10.33 1.48
C GLY A 27 12.24 -9.34 1.13
N GLN A 28 12.64 -8.18 0.62
CA GLN A 28 11.73 -7.12 0.11
C GLN A 28 10.62 -6.71 1.09
N LYS A 29 10.91 -6.68 2.39
CA LYS A 29 9.92 -6.34 3.43
C LYS A 29 9.22 -5.01 3.18
N GLU A 30 9.97 -3.97 2.76
CA GLU A 30 9.42 -2.65 2.44
C GLU A 30 8.40 -2.70 1.28
N VAL A 31 8.65 -3.57 0.28
CA VAL A 31 7.76 -3.73 -0.88
C VAL A 31 6.47 -4.45 -0.49
N ILE A 32 6.61 -5.53 0.29
CA ILE A 32 5.47 -6.31 0.78
C ILE A 32 4.59 -5.44 1.68
N GLU A 33 5.21 -4.75 2.65
CA GLU A 33 4.49 -3.87 3.57
C GLU A 33 3.76 -2.74 2.83
N GLY A 34 4.44 -2.06 1.91
CA GLY A 34 3.83 -1.01 1.11
C GLY A 34 2.69 -1.51 0.23
N ALA A 35 2.81 -2.70 -0.40
CA ALA A 35 1.73 -3.29 -1.18
C ALA A 35 0.51 -3.63 -0.31
N VAL A 36 0.71 -4.25 0.85
CA VAL A 36 -0.38 -4.59 1.79
C VAL A 36 -1.05 -3.33 2.34
N ILE A 37 -0.28 -2.31 2.75
CA ILE A 37 -0.84 -1.03 3.19
C ILE A 37 -1.69 -0.41 2.09
N ALA A 38 -1.20 -0.37 0.85
CA ALA A 38 -1.93 0.22 -0.27
C ALA A 38 -3.22 -0.56 -0.58
N MET A 39 -3.20 -1.90 -0.58
CA MET A 39 -4.39 -2.74 -0.77
C MET A 39 -5.46 -2.45 0.28
N ILE A 40 -5.09 -2.42 1.55
CA ILE A 40 -6.02 -2.14 2.65
C ILE A 40 -6.54 -0.70 2.55
N ALA A 41 -5.67 0.27 2.26
CA ALA A 41 -6.05 1.68 2.11
C ALA A 41 -6.88 1.97 0.85
N GLY A 42 -6.96 1.03 -0.10
CA GLY A 42 -7.68 1.18 -1.36
C GLY A 42 -6.91 1.99 -2.40
N GLY A 43 -5.58 1.97 -2.36
CA GLY A 43 -4.71 2.64 -3.32
C GLY A 43 -3.98 1.67 -4.24
N ASN A 44 -3.33 2.19 -5.27
CA ASN A 44 -2.55 1.44 -6.25
C ASN A 44 -1.04 1.70 -6.06
N VAL A 45 -0.20 0.79 -6.51
CA VAL A 45 1.26 0.84 -6.29
C VAL A 45 2.01 0.83 -7.62
N LEU A 46 3.01 1.70 -7.72
CA LEU A 46 4.01 1.69 -8.78
C LEU A 46 5.33 1.13 -8.21
N LEU A 47 5.80 0.02 -8.73
CA LEU A 47 7.10 -0.55 -8.40
C LEU A 47 8.14 -0.10 -9.43
N GLU A 48 9.19 0.55 -8.99
CA GLU A 48 10.35 0.87 -9.81
C GLU A 48 11.52 -0.03 -9.43
N GLY A 49 12.07 -0.74 -10.38
CA GLY A 49 13.22 -1.62 -10.14
C GLY A 49 13.56 -2.49 -11.33
N VAL A 50 14.76 -3.05 -11.28
CA VAL A 50 15.30 -3.93 -12.33
C VAL A 50 14.42 -5.17 -12.57
N PRO A 51 14.47 -5.75 -13.76
CA PRO A 51 13.80 -7.02 -14.03
C PRO A 51 14.39 -8.16 -13.19
N GLY A 52 13.60 -9.22 -12.98
CA GLY A 52 14.08 -10.44 -12.30
C GLY A 52 14.01 -10.45 -10.78
N VAL A 53 13.58 -9.37 -10.12
CA VAL A 53 13.52 -9.27 -8.64
C VAL A 53 12.24 -9.86 -8.02
N GLY A 54 11.52 -10.74 -8.72
CA GLY A 54 10.39 -11.48 -8.13
C GLY A 54 9.05 -10.74 -8.10
N LYS A 55 8.89 -9.61 -8.82
CA LYS A 55 7.63 -8.82 -8.83
C LYS A 55 6.39 -9.65 -9.15
N THR A 56 6.45 -10.51 -10.18
CA THR A 56 5.34 -11.40 -10.55
C THR A 56 5.00 -12.40 -9.45
N ARG A 57 6.01 -12.94 -8.76
CA ARG A 57 5.80 -13.87 -7.64
C ARG A 57 5.09 -13.18 -6.48
N LEU A 58 5.51 -11.97 -6.13
CA LEU A 58 4.84 -11.16 -5.11
C LEU A 58 3.35 -10.98 -5.41
N VAL A 59 3.00 -10.57 -6.64
CA VAL A 59 1.58 -10.28 -6.95
C VAL A 59 0.74 -11.55 -7.02
N ARG A 60 1.30 -12.66 -7.47
CA ARG A 60 0.62 -13.97 -7.39
C ARG A 60 0.40 -14.39 -5.95
N SER A 61 1.40 -14.21 -5.10
CA SER A 61 1.27 -14.50 -3.66
C SER A 61 0.19 -13.63 -3.01
N LEU A 62 0.12 -12.34 -3.36
CA LEU A 62 -0.98 -11.46 -2.92
C LEU A 62 -2.35 -12.00 -3.36
N GLY A 63 -2.51 -12.42 -4.64
CA GLY A 63 -3.75 -13.01 -5.13
C GLY A 63 -4.19 -14.22 -4.33
N ARG A 64 -3.25 -15.12 -3.99
CA ARG A 64 -3.53 -16.31 -3.17
C ARG A 64 -3.87 -15.97 -1.73
N VAL A 65 -3.05 -15.12 -1.10
CA VAL A 65 -3.22 -14.76 0.31
C VAL A 65 -4.54 -14.05 0.58
N PHE A 66 -5.02 -13.25 -0.39
CA PHE A 66 -6.31 -12.56 -0.32
C PHE A 66 -7.46 -13.31 -1.00
N ASP A 67 -7.20 -14.52 -1.51
CA ASP A 67 -8.18 -15.34 -2.26
C ASP A 67 -8.92 -14.52 -3.34
N LEU A 68 -8.15 -13.78 -4.14
CA LEU A 68 -8.66 -12.88 -5.16
C LEU A 68 -8.14 -13.25 -6.55
N PRO A 69 -8.99 -13.17 -7.59
CA PRO A 69 -8.58 -13.33 -8.97
C PRO A 69 -7.43 -12.39 -9.35
N PHE A 70 -6.42 -12.94 -10.01
CA PHE A 70 -5.23 -12.24 -10.45
C PHE A 70 -5.08 -12.32 -11.96
N SER A 71 -4.70 -11.20 -12.58
CA SER A 71 -4.29 -11.13 -14.00
C SER A 71 -2.97 -10.38 -14.16
N ARG A 72 -2.16 -10.81 -15.13
CA ARG A 72 -0.95 -10.11 -15.56
C ARG A 72 -1.16 -9.54 -16.96
N ILE A 73 -0.86 -8.26 -17.11
CA ILE A 73 -0.83 -7.56 -18.39
C ILE A 73 0.61 -7.14 -18.64
N GLN A 74 1.24 -7.76 -19.66
CA GLN A 74 2.56 -7.35 -20.11
C GLN A 74 2.40 -6.19 -21.08
N PHE A 75 2.87 -5.00 -20.72
CA PHE A 75 2.80 -3.84 -21.58
C PHE A 75 3.91 -3.90 -22.62
N THR A 76 3.51 -3.83 -23.91
CA THR A 76 4.39 -3.84 -25.07
C THR A 76 4.00 -2.69 -26.03
N PRO A 77 4.86 -2.24 -26.94
CA PRO A 77 4.54 -1.12 -27.83
C PRO A 77 3.32 -1.35 -28.73
N ASP A 78 3.02 -2.59 -29.04
CA ASP A 78 1.91 -3.04 -29.89
C ASP A 78 0.61 -3.35 -29.11
N LEU A 79 0.64 -3.34 -27.75
CA LEU A 79 -0.53 -3.59 -26.93
C LEU A 79 -1.58 -2.49 -27.16
N MET A 80 -2.80 -2.88 -27.50
CA MET A 80 -3.91 -1.97 -27.71
C MET A 80 -4.78 -1.83 -26.45
N PRO A 81 -5.51 -0.71 -26.28
CA PRO A 81 -6.45 -0.54 -25.16
C PRO A 81 -7.49 -1.68 -25.05
N ALA A 82 -7.95 -2.21 -26.20
CA ALA A 82 -8.92 -3.30 -26.24
C ALA A 82 -8.36 -4.62 -25.67
N ASP A 83 -7.05 -4.84 -25.76
CA ASP A 83 -6.39 -6.02 -25.16
C ASP A 83 -6.43 -5.95 -23.62
N VAL A 84 -6.48 -4.74 -23.07
CA VAL A 84 -6.56 -4.47 -21.62
C VAL A 84 -8.03 -4.51 -21.16
N THR A 85 -8.92 -3.80 -21.87
CA THR A 85 -10.30 -3.54 -21.43
C THR A 85 -11.30 -4.58 -21.94
N GLY A 86 -10.92 -5.39 -22.93
CA GLY A 86 -11.84 -6.28 -23.62
C GLY A 86 -12.53 -5.62 -24.80
N THR A 87 -13.27 -6.41 -25.54
CA THR A 87 -13.94 -5.99 -26.79
C THR A 87 -15.23 -6.75 -27.00
N ASN A 88 -16.09 -6.26 -27.92
CA ASN A 88 -17.25 -7.02 -28.37
C ASN A 88 -16.85 -7.97 -29.49
N ILE A 89 -17.22 -9.23 -29.36
CA ILE A 89 -17.07 -10.26 -30.38
C ILE A 89 -18.41 -10.60 -31.00
N ILE A 90 -18.38 -11.10 -32.25
CA ILE A 90 -19.58 -11.61 -32.91
C ILE A 90 -19.71 -13.09 -32.60
N VAL A 91 -20.77 -13.45 -31.90
CA VAL A 91 -21.10 -14.86 -31.60
C VAL A 91 -22.27 -15.28 -32.48
N LYS A 92 -22.17 -16.42 -33.15
CA LYS A 92 -23.27 -17.01 -33.89
C LYS A 92 -24.08 -17.89 -32.95
N GLY A 93 -25.35 -17.55 -32.80
CA GLY A 93 -26.31 -18.36 -32.05
C GLY A 93 -26.69 -19.62 -32.84
N ASP A 94 -27.27 -20.60 -32.16
CA ASP A 94 -27.76 -21.85 -32.75
C ASP A 94 -28.91 -21.59 -33.74
N ASP A 95 -29.56 -20.44 -33.68
CA ASP A 95 -30.60 -19.96 -34.59
C ASP A 95 -30.06 -19.32 -35.90
N GLY A 96 -28.73 -19.30 -36.07
CA GLY A 96 -28.05 -18.71 -37.22
C GLY A 96 -27.91 -17.17 -37.16
N ASN A 97 -28.46 -16.53 -36.14
CA ASN A 97 -28.32 -15.10 -35.95
C ASN A 97 -26.96 -14.76 -35.33
N SER A 98 -26.39 -13.61 -35.71
CA SER A 98 -25.15 -13.10 -35.12
C SER A 98 -25.49 -12.04 -34.07
N THR A 99 -24.98 -12.22 -32.87
CA THR A 99 -25.11 -11.26 -31.74
C THR A 99 -23.76 -10.74 -31.31
N PHE A 100 -23.72 -9.50 -30.80
CA PHE A 100 -22.52 -8.98 -30.18
C PHE A 100 -22.48 -9.39 -28.71
N GLU A 101 -21.39 -10.04 -28.30
CA GLU A 101 -21.15 -10.39 -26.91
C GLU A 101 -19.88 -9.70 -26.43
N PHE A 102 -19.91 -9.17 -25.21
CA PHE A 102 -18.73 -8.56 -24.61
C PHE A 102 -17.81 -9.63 -24.05
N GLN A 103 -16.58 -9.67 -24.56
CA GLN A 103 -15.50 -10.46 -23.99
C GLN A 103 -14.67 -9.58 -23.07
N PRO A 104 -14.70 -9.79 -21.72
CA PRO A 104 -13.95 -8.99 -20.78
C PRO A 104 -12.44 -9.18 -20.97
N GLY A 105 -11.70 -8.09 -20.85
CA GLY A 105 -10.24 -8.11 -20.84
C GLY A 105 -9.68 -8.43 -19.44
N PRO A 106 -8.36 -8.58 -19.33
CA PRO A 106 -7.69 -8.94 -18.07
C PRO A 106 -7.90 -7.91 -16.95
N ILE A 107 -8.32 -6.68 -17.27
CA ILE A 107 -8.60 -5.64 -16.28
C ILE A 107 -9.78 -5.95 -15.35
N PHE A 108 -10.63 -6.92 -15.71
CA PHE A 108 -11.78 -7.34 -14.90
C PHE A 108 -11.41 -8.32 -13.77
N SER A 109 -10.12 -8.51 -13.49
CA SER A 109 -9.66 -9.21 -12.28
C SER A 109 -9.52 -8.24 -11.11
N ASN A 110 -9.57 -8.75 -9.89
CA ASN A 110 -9.43 -7.96 -8.67
C ASN A 110 -7.99 -7.44 -8.45
N ILE A 111 -6.99 -8.26 -8.80
CA ILE A 111 -5.58 -7.91 -8.68
C ILE A 111 -4.94 -7.92 -10.05
N ILE A 112 -4.37 -6.80 -10.45
CA ILE A 112 -3.72 -6.62 -11.75
C ILE A 112 -2.22 -6.36 -11.55
N LEU A 113 -1.39 -7.15 -12.21
CA LEU A 113 0.01 -6.80 -12.45
C LEU A 113 0.13 -6.15 -13.84
N ALA A 114 0.30 -4.85 -13.87
CA ALA A 114 0.63 -4.10 -15.09
C ALA A 114 2.14 -4.05 -15.25
N ASP A 115 2.70 -5.04 -15.94
CA ASP A 115 4.15 -5.22 -16.03
C ASP A 115 4.74 -4.35 -17.16
N GLU A 116 5.79 -3.58 -16.84
CA GLU A 116 6.48 -2.64 -17.74
C GLU A 116 5.55 -1.60 -18.39
N ILE A 117 4.72 -0.92 -17.56
CA ILE A 117 3.69 0.01 -18.05
C ILE A 117 4.23 1.10 -18.97
N ASN A 118 5.50 1.49 -18.81
CA ASN A 118 6.16 2.51 -19.62
C ASN A 118 6.54 2.04 -21.04
N ARG A 119 6.35 0.76 -21.40
CA ARG A 119 6.62 0.25 -22.76
C ARG A 119 5.44 0.40 -23.72
N ALA A 120 4.21 0.50 -23.23
CA ALA A 120 3.06 0.71 -24.09
C ALA A 120 2.79 2.19 -24.38
N THR A 121 2.05 2.43 -25.45
CA THR A 121 1.68 3.77 -25.87
C THR A 121 0.87 4.52 -24.81
N PRO A 122 0.88 5.86 -24.75
CA PRO A 122 0.09 6.65 -23.82
C PRO A 122 -1.40 6.35 -23.86
N LYS A 123 -1.93 5.94 -25.00
CA LYS A 123 -3.34 5.56 -25.16
C LYS A 123 -3.69 4.29 -24.37
N THR A 124 -2.81 3.29 -24.43
CA THR A 124 -2.99 2.04 -23.68
C THR A 124 -2.76 2.23 -22.18
N GLN A 125 -1.74 3.04 -21.81
CA GLN A 125 -1.53 3.43 -20.41
C GLN A 125 -2.78 4.11 -19.83
N SER A 126 -3.39 5.06 -20.59
CA SER A 126 -4.58 5.79 -20.14
C SER A 126 -5.77 4.89 -19.86
N ALA A 127 -5.96 3.80 -20.61
CA ALA A 127 -7.06 2.87 -20.38
C ALA A 127 -6.97 2.19 -18.99
N LEU A 128 -5.75 1.76 -18.59
CA LEU A 128 -5.54 1.23 -17.23
C LEU A 128 -5.72 2.30 -16.15
N LEU A 129 -5.13 3.49 -16.36
CA LEU A 129 -5.13 4.57 -15.37
C LEU A 129 -6.53 5.18 -15.17
N GLU A 130 -7.39 5.16 -16.19
CA GLU A 130 -8.80 5.53 -16.07
C GLU A 130 -9.54 4.51 -15.20
N ALA A 131 -9.38 3.21 -15.48
CA ALA A 131 -9.98 2.15 -14.69
C ALA A 131 -9.56 2.18 -13.22
N MET A 132 -8.29 2.51 -12.95
CA MET A 132 -7.77 2.68 -11.58
C MET A 132 -8.43 3.81 -10.80
N GLN A 133 -8.88 4.85 -11.48
CA GLN A 133 -9.49 6.03 -10.83
C GLN A 133 -10.99 5.92 -10.73
N GLU A 134 -11.65 5.50 -11.81
CA GLU A 134 -13.10 5.51 -11.92
C GLU A 134 -13.74 4.19 -11.47
N HIS A 135 -12.95 3.12 -11.30
CA HIS A 135 -13.41 1.75 -11.02
C HIS A 135 -14.46 1.27 -12.02
N THR A 136 -14.39 1.81 -13.25
CA THR A 136 -15.25 1.47 -14.39
C THR A 136 -14.45 1.44 -15.67
N VAL A 137 -14.92 0.67 -16.63
CA VAL A 137 -14.36 0.58 -17.98
C VAL A 137 -15.46 0.81 -18.99
N THR A 138 -15.26 1.74 -19.93
CA THR A 138 -16.23 2.04 -20.99
C THR A 138 -15.78 1.41 -22.31
N VAL A 139 -16.55 0.43 -22.79
CA VAL A 139 -16.31 -0.23 -24.07
C VAL A 139 -17.54 -0.08 -24.97
N MET A 140 -17.33 0.45 -26.17
CA MET A 140 -18.41 0.70 -27.14
C MET A 140 -19.60 1.50 -26.56
N GLY A 141 -19.32 2.51 -25.72
CA GLY A 141 -20.35 3.37 -25.10
C GLY A 141 -21.07 2.74 -23.90
N VAL A 142 -20.74 1.52 -23.52
CA VAL A 142 -21.29 0.85 -22.34
C VAL A 142 -20.27 0.87 -21.21
N SER A 143 -20.61 1.54 -20.08
CA SER A 143 -19.80 1.57 -18.88
C SER A 143 -20.04 0.30 -18.04
N ARG A 144 -18.95 -0.37 -17.66
CA ARG A 144 -18.94 -1.60 -16.86
C ARG A 144 -18.15 -1.36 -15.59
N LYS A 145 -18.77 -1.67 -14.46
CA LYS A 145 -18.13 -1.52 -13.14
C LYS A 145 -17.15 -2.66 -12.90
N LEU A 146 -15.99 -2.35 -12.34
CA LEU A 146 -15.05 -3.33 -11.85
C LEU A 146 -15.48 -3.83 -10.46
N GLU A 147 -15.17 -5.10 -10.18
CA GLU A 147 -15.47 -5.70 -8.87
C GLU A 147 -14.47 -5.22 -7.81
N GLU A 148 -15.00 -4.92 -6.63
CA GLU A 148 -14.20 -4.54 -5.47
C GLU A 148 -13.89 -5.79 -4.59
N PRO A 149 -12.74 -5.85 -3.94
CA PRO A 149 -11.63 -4.88 -4.00
C PRO A 149 -10.87 -4.94 -5.33
N PHE A 150 -10.54 -3.78 -5.88
CA PHE A 150 -9.73 -3.64 -7.10
C PHE A 150 -8.36 -3.05 -6.75
N PHE A 151 -7.29 -3.68 -7.21
CA PHE A 151 -5.92 -3.28 -6.92
C PHE A 151 -5.00 -3.46 -8.12
N VAL A 152 -4.26 -2.42 -8.45
CA VAL A 152 -3.26 -2.43 -9.51
C VAL A 152 -1.86 -2.25 -8.92
N LEU A 153 -0.98 -3.19 -9.25
CA LEU A 153 0.45 -3.08 -9.04
C LEU A 153 1.11 -2.93 -10.42
N ALA A 154 1.52 -1.72 -10.73
CA ALA A 154 2.25 -1.44 -11.97
C ALA A 154 3.76 -1.55 -11.74
N THR A 155 4.51 -1.97 -12.76
CA THR A 155 5.96 -1.98 -12.73
C THR A 155 6.54 -1.05 -13.78
N GLN A 156 7.67 -0.43 -13.46
CA GLN A 156 8.45 0.38 -14.37
C GLN A 156 9.92 -0.02 -14.27
N ASN A 157 10.59 -0.15 -15.42
CA ASN A 157 12.02 -0.36 -15.47
C ASN A 157 12.71 0.99 -15.74
N PRO A 158 13.52 1.52 -14.80
CA PRO A 158 14.17 2.81 -14.96
C PRO A 158 15.37 2.76 -15.93
N VAL A 159 15.91 1.58 -16.22
CA VAL A 159 17.14 1.41 -17.02
C VAL A 159 16.85 1.41 -18.54
N GLU A 160 15.69 0.91 -18.93
CA GLU A 160 15.30 0.88 -20.34
C GLU A 160 14.69 2.22 -20.75
N GLN A 161 15.45 3.01 -21.50
CA GLN A 161 14.99 4.29 -22.04
C GLN A 161 14.56 4.20 -23.51
N ASP A 162 15.16 3.29 -24.28
CA ASP A 162 14.85 3.12 -25.70
C ASP A 162 13.48 2.44 -25.88
N GLY A 163 12.62 3.05 -26.70
CA GLY A 163 11.29 2.54 -26.99
C GLY A 163 10.28 2.61 -25.82
N THR A 164 10.54 3.47 -24.83
CA THR A 164 9.63 3.67 -23.69
C THR A 164 8.88 4.99 -23.76
N TYR A 165 7.68 5.02 -23.20
CA TYR A 165 6.83 6.18 -23.01
C TYR A 165 6.70 6.47 -21.52
N PRO A 166 7.46 7.45 -20.98
CA PRO A 166 7.39 7.75 -19.55
C PRO A 166 5.98 8.20 -19.17
N LEU A 167 5.53 7.78 -18.00
CA LEU A 167 4.25 8.22 -17.45
C LEU A 167 4.30 9.72 -17.14
N PRO A 168 3.34 10.53 -17.63
CA PRO A 168 3.19 11.91 -17.21
C PRO A 168 2.97 12.05 -15.71
N GLU A 169 3.40 13.16 -15.11
CA GLU A 169 3.28 13.41 -13.66
C GLU A 169 1.84 13.27 -13.15
N ALA A 170 0.85 13.81 -13.90
CA ALA A 170 -0.57 13.71 -13.56
C ALA A 170 -1.09 12.26 -13.55
N GLN A 171 -0.44 11.38 -14.28
CA GLN A 171 -0.75 9.95 -14.29
C GLN A 171 -0.05 9.21 -13.15
N MET A 172 1.21 9.56 -12.85
CA MET A 172 1.93 9.01 -11.70
C MET A 172 1.26 9.38 -10.37
N ASP A 173 0.66 10.55 -10.26
CA ASP A 173 -0.05 11.02 -9.05
C ASP A 173 -1.27 10.15 -8.66
N ARG A 174 -1.75 9.29 -9.57
CA ARG A 174 -2.84 8.32 -9.30
C ARG A 174 -2.39 7.11 -8.50
N PHE A 175 -1.09 6.80 -8.48
CA PHE A 175 -0.55 5.76 -7.62
C PHE A 175 -0.42 6.28 -6.19
N MET A 176 -0.87 5.50 -5.21
CA MET A 176 -0.71 5.83 -3.80
C MET A 176 0.76 5.86 -3.42
N PHE A 177 1.49 4.81 -3.79
CA PHE A 177 2.91 4.64 -3.53
C PHE A 177 3.71 4.42 -4.80
N LYS A 178 4.91 5.00 -4.82
CA LYS A 178 6.01 4.55 -5.66
C LYS A 178 7.06 3.89 -4.77
N ILE A 179 7.29 2.60 -4.97
CA ILE A 179 8.23 1.81 -4.16
C ILE A 179 9.43 1.44 -5.01
N ILE A 180 10.62 1.71 -4.50
CA ILE A 180 11.88 1.36 -5.16
C ILE A 180 12.26 -0.05 -4.72
N VAL A 181 12.30 -0.97 -5.67
CA VAL A 181 12.70 -2.36 -5.44
C VAL A 181 14.22 -2.46 -5.54
N LYS A 182 14.87 -2.68 -4.40
CA LYS A 182 16.33 -2.86 -4.32
C LYS A 182 16.73 -4.25 -4.78
N ASN A 183 17.96 -4.41 -5.21
CA ASN A 183 18.52 -5.73 -5.44
C ASN A 183 18.60 -6.49 -4.11
N PRO A 184 18.32 -7.81 -4.11
CA PRO A 184 18.47 -8.63 -2.93
C PRO A 184 19.91 -8.62 -2.39
N SER A 185 20.07 -8.70 -1.07
CA SER A 185 21.35 -8.92 -0.42
C SER A 185 21.92 -10.32 -0.76
N LEU A 186 23.18 -10.57 -0.46
CA LEU A 186 23.80 -11.89 -0.71
C LEU A 186 23.05 -13.01 0.03
N ASP A 187 22.67 -12.78 1.28
CA ASP A 187 21.93 -13.76 2.08
C ASP A 187 20.55 -14.04 1.50
N GLU A 188 19.81 -12.99 1.11
CA GLU A 188 18.53 -13.13 0.44
C GLU A 188 18.64 -13.86 -0.91
N LEU A 189 19.71 -13.62 -1.69
CA LEU A 189 19.97 -14.36 -2.92
C LEU A 189 20.20 -15.85 -2.67
N MET A 190 20.96 -16.20 -1.63
CA MET A 190 21.16 -17.59 -1.24
C MET A 190 19.84 -18.25 -0.83
N ASP A 191 19.02 -17.57 -0.07
CA ASP A 191 17.71 -18.07 0.34
C ASP A 191 16.76 -18.23 -0.86
N ILE A 192 16.74 -17.28 -1.80
CA ILE A 192 15.97 -17.37 -3.03
C ILE A 192 16.37 -18.60 -3.85
N VAL A 193 17.69 -18.83 -4.04
CA VAL A 193 18.20 -19.99 -4.79
C VAL A 193 17.82 -21.28 -4.08
N ASN A 194 18.04 -21.38 -2.76
CA ASN A 194 17.68 -22.56 -1.97
C ASN A 194 16.19 -22.89 -2.04
N MET A 195 15.34 -21.87 -1.98
CA MET A 195 13.88 -22.02 -2.10
C MET A 195 13.49 -22.52 -3.49
N THR A 196 14.04 -21.92 -4.56
CA THR A 196 13.69 -22.27 -5.94
C THR A 196 14.20 -23.63 -6.37
N GLN A 197 15.30 -24.11 -5.77
CA GLN A 197 15.80 -25.49 -6.00
C GLN A 197 14.95 -26.54 -5.29
N LYS A 198 14.33 -26.22 -4.16
CA LYS A 198 13.48 -27.17 -3.41
C LYS A 198 12.07 -27.26 -3.97
N THR A 199 11.48 -26.14 -4.32
CA THR A 199 10.15 -26.07 -4.93
C THR A 199 9.99 -24.81 -5.76
N MET A 200 9.47 -24.96 -6.96
CA MET A 200 9.06 -23.82 -7.80
C MET A 200 7.61 -23.40 -7.53
N ALA A 201 6.84 -24.24 -6.83
CA ALA A 201 5.44 -23.94 -6.51
C ALA A 201 5.34 -22.84 -5.46
N GLU A 202 4.32 -22.03 -5.56
CA GLU A 202 3.91 -21.09 -4.52
C GLU A 202 3.28 -21.91 -3.38
N VAL A 203 3.67 -21.59 -2.15
CA VAL A 203 3.27 -22.35 -0.95
C VAL A 203 2.44 -21.50 0.03
N ALA A 204 2.16 -20.25 -0.31
CA ALA A 204 1.28 -19.40 0.48
C ALA A 204 -0.16 -19.93 0.45
N ASP A 205 -0.80 -19.95 1.60
CA ASP A 205 -2.21 -20.26 1.77
C ASP A 205 -3.04 -18.98 1.86
N ALA A 206 -4.36 -19.07 1.65
CA ALA A 206 -5.27 -17.93 1.85
C ALA A 206 -5.28 -17.56 3.35
N ALA A 207 -5.05 -16.28 3.64
CA ALA A 207 -5.13 -15.71 5.00
C ALA A 207 -6.44 -14.94 5.22
N CYS A 208 -7.03 -14.42 4.16
CA CYS A 208 -8.30 -13.67 4.15
C CYS A 208 -8.90 -13.70 2.74
N ASN A 209 -10.11 -13.19 2.60
CA ASN A 209 -10.80 -13.04 1.32
C ASN A 209 -11.09 -11.56 1.00
N GLY A 210 -11.77 -11.31 -0.12
CA GLY A 210 -12.12 -9.95 -0.55
C GLY A 210 -12.99 -9.19 0.44
N ASP A 211 -13.94 -9.85 1.09
CA ASP A 211 -14.81 -9.23 2.10
C ASP A 211 -14.03 -8.87 3.36
N ASP A 212 -13.10 -9.72 3.81
CA ASP A 212 -12.18 -9.41 4.91
C ASP A 212 -11.33 -8.17 4.60
N LEU A 213 -10.80 -8.06 3.38
CA LEU A 213 -10.04 -6.89 2.96
C LEU A 213 -10.88 -5.61 2.98
N LEU A 214 -12.14 -5.69 2.54
CA LEU A 214 -13.08 -4.55 2.60
C LEU A 214 -13.45 -4.20 4.05
N GLU A 215 -13.55 -5.17 4.96
CA GLU A 215 -13.75 -4.93 6.39
C GLU A 215 -12.52 -4.25 7.02
N MET A 216 -11.32 -4.72 6.70
CA MET A 216 -10.06 -4.09 7.12
C MET A 216 -9.99 -2.63 6.63
N ARG A 217 -10.37 -2.35 5.39
CA ARG A 217 -10.45 -0.99 4.82
C ARG A 217 -11.43 -0.11 5.59
N LYS A 218 -12.63 -0.62 5.92
CA LYS A 218 -13.63 0.10 6.73
C LYS A 218 -13.10 0.40 8.12
N THR A 219 -12.42 -0.56 8.75
CA THR A 219 -11.81 -0.39 10.07
C THR A 219 -10.72 0.68 10.03
N ALA A 220 -9.83 0.65 9.05
CA ALA A 220 -8.79 1.66 8.89
C ALA A 220 -9.37 3.07 8.66
N ASN A 221 -10.39 3.19 7.82
CA ASN A 221 -11.05 4.48 7.56
C ASN A 221 -11.69 5.09 8.81
N ALA A 222 -12.14 4.28 9.76
CA ALA A 222 -12.77 4.73 10.99
C ALA A 222 -11.77 5.18 12.07
N ILE A 223 -10.45 5.00 11.88
CA ILE A 223 -9.41 5.49 12.80
C ILE A 223 -9.42 7.03 12.82
N PRO A 224 -9.54 7.66 14.00
CA PRO A 224 -9.41 9.11 14.13
C PRO A 224 -7.98 9.57 13.89
N VAL A 225 -7.84 10.78 13.38
CA VAL A 225 -6.56 11.46 13.24
C VAL A 225 -6.61 12.74 14.05
N ALA A 226 -5.67 12.92 14.97
CA ALA A 226 -5.56 14.15 15.76
C ALA A 226 -5.33 15.35 14.82
N THR A 227 -5.95 16.48 15.14
CA THR A 227 -5.86 17.70 14.32
C THR A 227 -4.42 18.13 14.09
N GLU A 228 -3.56 17.99 15.10
CA GLU A 228 -2.15 18.32 15.04
C GLU A 228 -1.39 17.45 14.04
N VAL A 229 -1.67 16.12 14.02
CA VAL A 229 -1.06 15.16 13.07
C VAL A 229 -1.56 15.43 11.66
N LEU A 230 -2.87 15.70 11.49
CA LEU A 230 -3.42 16.09 10.20
C LEU A 230 -2.77 17.38 9.69
N LYS A 231 -2.66 18.41 10.56
CA LYS A 231 -1.99 19.67 10.22
C LYS A 231 -0.53 19.43 9.80
N TYR A 232 0.19 18.60 10.54
CA TYR A 232 1.57 18.24 10.23
C TYR A 232 1.70 17.57 8.85
N ALA A 233 0.85 16.60 8.53
CA ALA A 233 0.85 15.94 7.22
C ALA A 233 0.57 16.95 6.07
N MET A 234 -0.35 17.89 6.27
CA MET A 234 -0.64 18.95 5.30
C MET A 234 0.52 19.96 5.19
N MET A 235 1.16 20.31 6.31
CA MET A 235 2.37 21.16 6.30
C MET A 235 3.51 20.47 5.54
N LEU A 236 3.70 19.16 5.72
CA LEU A 236 4.70 18.40 4.99
C LEU A 236 4.44 18.44 3.46
N CYS A 237 3.20 18.24 3.03
CA CYS A 237 2.85 18.38 1.62
C CYS A 237 3.07 19.81 1.12
N SER A 238 2.67 20.82 1.89
CA SER A 238 2.84 22.24 1.54
C SER A 238 4.32 22.65 1.50
N ALA A 239 5.15 22.07 2.37
CA ALA A 239 6.59 22.33 2.42
C ALA A 239 7.36 21.84 1.18
N THR A 240 6.75 20.95 0.38
CA THR A 240 7.31 20.52 -0.93
C THR A 240 7.17 21.59 -2.04
N HIS A 241 6.31 22.59 -1.86
CA HIS A 241 6.07 23.63 -2.86
C HIS A 241 7.02 24.82 -2.65
N PRO A 242 7.85 25.19 -3.63
CA PRO A 242 8.83 26.28 -3.47
C PRO A 242 8.19 27.64 -3.19
N ASP A 243 6.97 27.88 -3.68
CA ASP A 243 6.26 29.15 -3.57
C ASP A 243 5.29 29.20 -2.35
N SER A 244 5.27 28.15 -1.52
CA SER A 244 4.40 28.08 -0.33
C SER A 244 4.99 28.90 0.82
N GLU A 245 4.11 29.45 1.68
CA GLU A 245 4.51 30.06 2.95
C GLU A 245 5.23 29.04 3.89
N CYS A 246 4.92 27.74 3.74
CA CYS A 246 5.55 26.67 4.49
C CYS A 246 6.77 26.08 3.79
N ALA A 247 7.20 26.64 2.64
CA ALA A 247 8.28 26.09 1.84
C ALA A 247 9.54 25.84 2.67
N SER A 248 10.13 24.64 2.50
CA SER A 248 11.44 24.32 3.04
C SER A 248 12.54 24.92 2.16
N GLU A 249 13.71 25.16 2.74
CA GLU A 249 14.87 25.65 1.96
C GLU A 249 15.28 24.59 0.90
N ALA A 250 15.17 23.31 1.25
CA ALA A 250 15.40 22.21 0.32
C ALA A 250 14.42 22.26 -0.86
N ALA A 251 13.13 22.55 -0.61
CA ALA A 251 12.14 22.65 -1.68
C ALA A 251 12.38 23.87 -2.58
N LYS A 252 12.71 25.03 -2.02
CA LYS A 252 13.04 26.24 -2.79
C LYS A 252 14.22 26.01 -3.77
N LYS A 253 15.21 25.23 -3.35
CA LYS A 253 16.39 24.94 -4.14
C LYS A 253 16.17 23.81 -5.16
N TYR A 254 15.57 22.71 -4.73
CA TYR A 254 15.60 21.47 -5.47
C TYR A 254 14.27 21.04 -6.09
N VAL A 255 13.13 21.66 -5.71
CA VAL A 255 11.81 21.28 -6.21
C VAL A 255 11.27 22.35 -7.14
N ARG A 256 10.88 21.94 -8.36
CA ARG A 256 10.21 22.81 -9.32
C ARG A 256 8.69 22.79 -9.16
N LEU A 257 8.11 21.62 -8.83
CA LEU A 257 6.68 21.41 -8.61
C LEU A 257 6.51 20.49 -7.39
N GLY A 258 5.77 20.94 -6.40
CA GLY A 258 5.48 20.18 -5.19
C GLY A 258 4.34 19.18 -5.35
N ALA A 259 4.06 18.45 -4.30
CA ALA A 259 3.10 17.36 -4.27
C ALA A 259 1.64 17.86 -4.27
N SER A 260 0.78 17.21 -5.05
CA SER A 260 -0.65 17.51 -5.14
C SER A 260 -1.41 17.22 -3.83
N PRO A 261 -2.66 17.71 -3.65
CA PRO A 261 -3.51 17.34 -2.51
C PRO A 261 -3.74 15.83 -2.34
N ARG A 262 -3.61 15.05 -3.41
CA ARG A 262 -3.68 13.57 -3.36
C ARG A 262 -2.57 12.98 -2.49
N ALA A 263 -1.43 13.64 -2.38
CA ALA A 263 -0.37 13.22 -1.46
C ALA A 263 -0.84 13.22 0.00
N GLY A 264 -1.51 14.29 0.43
CA GLY A 264 -2.07 14.37 1.78
C GLY A 264 -3.13 13.30 2.05
N GLN A 265 -4.01 13.02 1.07
CA GLN A 265 -4.99 11.95 1.17
C GLN A 265 -4.31 10.58 1.28
N ALA A 266 -3.30 10.31 0.45
CA ALA A 266 -2.53 9.08 0.47
C ALA A 266 -1.78 8.89 1.82
N LEU A 267 -1.12 9.94 2.32
CA LEU A 267 -0.43 9.92 3.63
C LEU A 267 -1.38 9.54 4.76
N ILE A 268 -2.51 10.21 4.86
CA ILE A 268 -3.47 9.97 5.95
C ILE A 268 -4.10 8.57 5.84
N SER A 269 -4.51 8.14 4.63
CA SER A 269 -5.11 6.82 4.44
C SER A 269 -4.13 5.70 4.77
N ALA A 270 -2.90 5.81 4.31
CA ALA A 270 -1.84 4.84 4.58
C ALA A 270 -1.41 4.85 6.07
N ALA A 271 -1.29 6.03 6.69
CA ALA A 271 -0.91 6.15 8.08
C ALA A 271 -1.94 5.54 9.04
N LYS A 272 -3.22 5.59 8.73
CA LYS A 272 -4.28 4.89 9.48
C LYS A 272 -4.06 3.37 9.47
N VAL A 273 -3.75 2.80 8.30
CA VAL A 273 -3.44 1.37 8.16
C VAL A 273 -2.18 1.03 8.95
N LYS A 274 -1.11 1.83 8.80
CA LYS A 274 0.17 1.65 9.51
C LYS A 274 -0.01 1.69 11.03
N ALA A 275 -0.81 2.61 11.54
CA ALA A 275 -1.12 2.70 12.97
C ALA A 275 -1.80 1.44 13.49
N LEU A 276 -2.81 0.91 12.76
CA LEU A 276 -3.50 -0.33 13.12
C LEU A 276 -2.58 -1.55 13.08
N MET A 277 -1.72 -1.65 12.06
CA MET A 277 -0.72 -2.72 11.97
C MET A 277 0.23 -2.72 13.18
N ASN A 278 0.52 -1.54 13.71
CA ASN A 278 1.34 -1.35 14.90
C ASN A 278 0.52 -1.41 16.23
N GLY A 279 -0.74 -1.85 16.18
CA GLY A 279 -1.60 -1.99 17.36
C GLY A 279 -2.03 -0.66 18.00
N ARG A 280 -2.06 0.44 17.23
CA ARG A 280 -2.43 1.77 17.73
C ARG A 280 -3.75 2.26 17.16
N TYR A 281 -4.54 2.96 17.99
CA TYR A 281 -5.83 3.54 17.59
C TYR A 281 -5.72 4.97 17.03
N ASN A 282 -4.52 5.51 16.93
CA ASN A 282 -4.26 6.85 16.43
C ASN A 282 -3.01 6.90 15.57
N VAL A 283 -3.02 7.80 14.61
CA VAL A 283 -1.87 8.06 13.73
C VAL A 283 -0.83 8.87 14.49
N SER A 284 0.44 8.53 14.35
CA SER A 284 1.59 9.25 14.90
C SER A 284 2.33 10.05 13.84
N TYR A 285 3.18 10.99 14.27
CA TYR A 285 4.08 11.72 13.38
C TYR A 285 5.08 10.79 12.68
N SER A 286 5.57 9.75 13.35
CA SER A 286 6.49 8.79 12.75
C SER A 286 5.85 8.00 11.60
N ASP A 287 4.53 7.67 11.69
CA ASP A 287 3.83 7.03 10.57
C ASP A 287 3.81 7.92 9.33
N ILE A 288 3.57 9.23 9.52
CA ILE A 288 3.59 10.21 8.43
C ILE A 288 4.98 10.31 7.82
N ASN A 289 6.05 10.40 8.65
CA ASN A 289 7.43 10.53 8.19
C ASN A 289 7.90 9.31 7.41
N GLU A 290 7.61 8.09 7.89
CA GLU A 290 7.97 6.86 7.19
C GLU A 290 7.27 6.74 5.84
N LEU A 291 5.98 7.08 5.78
CA LEU A 291 5.17 6.99 4.57
C LEU A 291 5.41 8.15 3.59
N ALA A 292 6.06 9.23 4.03
CA ALA A 292 6.38 10.37 3.17
C ALA A 292 7.21 9.96 1.95
N PHE A 293 8.18 9.06 2.11
CA PHE A 293 9.05 8.63 1.03
C PHE A 293 8.28 7.96 -0.12
N PRO A 294 7.54 6.84 0.08
CA PRO A 294 6.82 6.20 -1.01
C PRO A 294 5.66 7.06 -1.55
N VAL A 295 5.12 7.99 -0.78
CA VAL A 295 4.03 8.88 -1.20
C VAL A 295 4.52 10.06 -2.01
N LEU A 296 5.62 10.71 -1.63
CA LEU A 296 6.04 12.00 -2.20
C LEU A 296 7.02 11.86 -3.36
N ARG A 297 7.87 10.81 -3.40
CA ARG A 297 8.98 10.71 -4.35
C ARG A 297 8.59 10.79 -5.82
N HIS A 298 7.38 10.41 -6.19
CA HIS A 298 6.87 10.47 -7.55
C HIS A 298 5.94 11.65 -7.82
N ARG A 299 5.68 12.47 -6.79
CA ARG A 299 4.79 13.62 -6.85
C ARG A 299 5.53 14.95 -6.87
N MET A 300 6.85 14.93 -6.65
CA MET A 300 7.69 16.10 -6.75
C MET A 300 8.47 16.10 -8.06
N LYS A 301 8.52 17.26 -8.73
CA LYS A 301 9.37 17.46 -9.90
C LYS A 301 10.62 18.22 -9.47
N LEU A 302 11.75 17.62 -9.72
CA LEU A 302 13.05 18.20 -9.34
C LEU A 302 13.49 19.29 -10.31
N THR A 303 14.31 20.21 -9.82
CA THR A 303 15.00 21.23 -10.63
C THR A 303 16.19 20.62 -11.38
N PHE A 304 16.71 21.35 -12.37
CA PHE A 304 17.95 20.97 -13.03
C PHE A 304 19.15 20.94 -12.05
N GLU A 305 19.15 21.82 -11.05
CA GLU A 305 20.18 21.88 -10.01
C GLU A 305 20.23 20.59 -9.18
N ALA A 306 19.06 20.08 -8.75
CA ALA A 306 18.98 18.79 -8.06
C ALA A 306 19.58 17.65 -8.89
N VAL A 307 19.29 17.62 -10.19
CA VAL A 307 19.82 16.61 -11.12
C VAL A 307 21.33 16.75 -11.29
N ALA A 308 21.82 17.98 -11.44
CA ALA A 308 23.25 18.28 -11.60
C ALA A 308 24.07 17.93 -10.33
N GLU A 309 23.52 18.20 -9.16
CA GLU A 309 24.11 17.86 -7.86
C GLU A 309 23.86 16.38 -7.46
N ARG A 310 23.10 15.63 -8.26
CA ARG A 310 22.72 14.21 -8.03
C ARG A 310 21.97 13.99 -6.71
N VAL A 311 21.18 14.97 -6.29
CA VAL A 311 20.34 14.87 -5.10
C VAL A 311 19.06 14.12 -5.45
N SER A 312 18.80 13.02 -4.76
CA SER A 312 17.64 12.17 -4.98
C SER A 312 16.37 12.79 -4.37
N ALA A 313 15.20 12.37 -4.87
CA ALA A 313 13.92 12.77 -4.28
C ALA A 313 13.83 12.38 -2.79
N ASP A 314 14.35 11.22 -2.41
CA ASP A 314 14.32 10.74 -1.03
C ASP A 314 15.21 11.59 -0.11
N GLU A 315 16.37 12.03 -0.56
CA GLU A 315 17.21 12.97 0.20
C GLU A 315 16.53 14.33 0.40
N ILE A 316 15.83 14.83 -0.63
CA ILE A 316 15.06 16.07 -0.52
C ILE A 316 13.91 15.91 0.47
N ILE A 317 13.15 14.79 0.39
CA ILE A 317 12.07 14.50 1.35
C ILE A 317 12.62 14.47 2.78
N LYS A 318 13.78 13.84 3.00
CA LYS A 318 14.42 13.80 4.30
C LYS A 318 14.76 15.21 4.81
N MET A 319 15.38 16.05 3.98
CA MET A 319 15.68 17.44 4.34
C MET A 319 14.42 18.22 4.72
N ILE A 320 13.32 18.06 3.96
CA ILE A 320 12.03 18.69 4.25
C ILE A 320 11.48 18.25 5.60
N ILE A 321 11.54 16.94 5.90
CA ILE A 321 11.09 16.38 7.19
C ILE A 321 11.93 16.95 8.33
N ASP A 322 13.26 16.94 8.19
CA ASP A 322 14.18 17.41 9.22
C ASP A 322 13.92 18.90 9.55
N GLU A 323 13.79 19.76 8.52
CA GLU A 323 13.43 21.17 8.70
C GLU A 323 12.06 21.36 9.36
N LEU A 324 11.07 20.52 9.01
CA LEU A 324 9.72 20.62 9.56
C LEU A 324 9.70 20.19 11.03
N VAL A 325 10.42 19.14 11.40
CA VAL A 325 10.58 18.66 12.78
C VAL A 325 11.24 19.74 13.65
N GLU A 326 12.29 20.40 13.16
CA GLU A 326 12.93 21.52 13.87
C GLU A 326 11.97 22.70 14.09
N LYS A 327 11.25 23.11 13.04
CA LYS A 327 10.29 24.23 13.10
C LYS A 327 9.12 23.97 14.04
N THR A 328 8.63 22.73 14.09
CA THR A 328 7.47 22.35 14.90
C THR A 328 7.84 21.90 16.31
N LYS A 329 9.13 21.72 16.63
CA LYS A 329 9.63 21.16 17.90
C LYS A 329 8.99 19.82 18.29
N ILE A 330 8.48 19.10 17.30
CA ILE A 330 7.93 17.77 17.49
C ILE A 330 9.12 16.83 17.76
N LYS A 331 9.23 16.33 19.01
CA LYS A 331 10.13 15.22 19.30
C LYS A 331 9.45 13.95 18.80
N ASP A 332 10.18 13.14 18.03
CA ASP A 332 9.73 11.80 17.71
C ASP A 332 9.58 11.01 19.01
N GLU A 333 8.37 10.94 19.53
CA GLU A 333 8.01 9.94 20.52
C GLU A 333 8.00 8.59 19.81
N LYS A 334 9.16 7.93 19.80
CA LYS A 334 9.23 6.51 19.55
C LYS A 334 8.33 5.83 20.55
N SER A 335 7.13 5.44 20.09
CA SER A 335 6.19 4.49 20.67
C SER A 335 6.35 4.27 22.19
N ALA A 336 5.63 5.02 22.98
CA ALA A 336 5.14 4.47 24.24
C ALA A 336 4.12 3.37 23.87
N ALA A 337 4.51 2.13 23.99
CA ALA A 337 3.56 1.02 24.00
C ALA A 337 2.51 1.35 25.08
N PRO A 338 1.19 1.12 24.85
CA PRO A 338 0.21 1.28 25.89
C PRO A 338 0.53 0.25 26.99
N VAL A 339 1.02 0.75 28.10
CA VAL A 339 1.07 -0.03 29.34
C VAL A 339 -0.39 -0.22 29.74
N VAL A 340 -0.92 -1.40 29.50
CA VAL A 340 -2.18 -1.83 30.08
C VAL A 340 -1.90 -2.04 31.57
N THR A 341 -2.11 -1.00 32.36
CA THR A 341 -2.26 -1.14 33.80
C THR A 341 -3.61 -1.81 34.03
N ALA A 342 -3.57 -3.12 34.24
CA ALA A 342 -4.68 -3.82 34.87
C ALA A 342 -4.82 -3.26 36.29
N THR A 343 -5.79 -2.38 36.49
CA THR A 343 -6.29 -2.04 37.82
C THR A 343 -7.02 -3.25 38.35
N ALA A 344 -6.34 -4.04 39.17
CA ALA A 344 -7.00 -4.98 40.04
C ALA A 344 -7.83 -4.16 41.03
N GLU A 345 -9.14 -4.23 40.89
CA GLU A 345 -10.07 -3.83 41.96
C GLU A 345 -9.90 -4.81 43.11
N GLU A 346 -9.24 -4.38 44.17
CA GLU A 346 -9.31 -4.99 45.50
C GLU A 346 -10.72 -4.82 46.03
N THR A 347 -11.52 -5.90 45.98
CA THR A 347 -12.72 -6.04 46.79
C THR A 347 -12.30 -6.26 48.22
N THR A 348 -12.33 -5.21 49.02
CA THR A 348 -12.32 -5.31 50.48
C THR A 348 -13.62 -5.91 50.95
N ALA A 349 -13.59 -7.20 51.31
CA ALA A 349 -14.62 -7.82 52.12
C ALA A 349 -14.33 -7.46 53.58
N VAL A 350 -15.26 -6.74 54.18
CA VAL A 350 -15.32 -6.46 55.62
C VAL A 350 -15.58 -7.72 56.37
N ASP A 351 -14.66 -8.08 57.26
CA ASP A 351 -14.80 -9.16 58.26
C ASP A 351 -15.48 -8.57 59.52
N GLU A 352 -16.64 -9.03 59.88
CA GLU A 352 -17.25 -8.85 61.19
C GLU A 352 -17.55 -10.21 61.81
N GLY A 353 -16.77 -10.50 62.82
CA GLY A 353 -17.24 -10.88 64.13
C GLY A 353 -17.57 -12.32 64.45
N GLU A 354 -16.92 -12.73 65.49
CA GLU A 354 -17.31 -13.64 66.62
C GLU A 354 -16.97 -15.14 66.48
N ASN A 355 -15.88 -15.49 67.12
CA ASN A 355 -15.79 -16.11 68.45
C ASN A 355 -16.66 -17.37 68.70
N LYS A 356 -16.05 -18.54 68.76
CA LYS A 356 -16.12 -19.46 69.89
C LYS A 356 -15.48 -20.85 69.63
N LYS A 357 -14.40 -21.06 70.34
CA LYS A 357 -14.13 -22.19 71.28
C LYS A 357 -14.32 -23.63 70.81
N ARG A 358 -13.24 -24.36 71.04
CA ARG A 358 -13.12 -25.69 71.70
C ARG A 358 -12.96 -26.91 70.80
N LYS A 359 -11.74 -27.39 70.89
CA LYS A 359 -11.37 -28.68 71.58
C LYS A 359 -11.56 -29.96 70.76
N LEU A 360 -10.45 -30.58 70.56
CA LEU A 360 -9.93 -31.76 71.15
C LEU A 360 -10.12 -33.09 70.39
N PHE A 361 -9.06 -33.86 70.40
CA PHE A 361 -8.89 -35.28 70.16
C PHE A 361 -9.03 -35.76 68.70
N GLY A 362 -8.15 -36.55 68.11
CA GLY A 362 -7.12 -37.43 68.65
C GLY A 362 -7.14 -38.72 67.86
N ARG A 363 -5.94 -39.13 67.43
CA ARG A 363 -5.59 -40.54 67.14
C ARG A 363 -6.43 -41.31 66.09
N LYS A 364 -5.86 -41.67 65.01
CA LYS A 364 -5.01 -42.86 64.78
C LYS A 364 -4.33 -42.71 63.39
#